data_ad86415739d537d10e99699dd0511183
#
_entry.id   ad86415739d537d10e99699dd0511183
#
_cell.length_a   1.000
_cell.length_b   1.000
_cell.length_c   1.000
_cell.angle_alpha   90.00
_cell.angle_beta   90.00
_cell.angle_gamma   90.00
#
_symmetry.space_group_name_H-M   'P 1'
#
loop_
_entity.id
_entity.type
_entity.pdbx_description
1 polymer ?
#
loop_
_entity_poly.entity_id
_entity_poly.type
_entity_poly.pdbx_seq_one_letter_code
_entity_poly.pdbx_strand_id
1 'polypeptide(L)'
;MNDRGSREGDLPRGLSEAQDALRGSEERYRTLVETVSDWVWEVDVNVVYTFVSPKVRDLLGYEPGEILGKTPFDLMPPDEAIRVKEIFNRYAARHERFPPIENANLHKDGHLVVLETTGVPFFDADGTFRGYRGVDREIGMRKRAEEAIRRSEEHLLQVRKFEAIGRLAGGMAHHLNNLMTVVTGYCELLLTRIPAADSLRPDIEKVRQAGESAADLTRELLAFSRRQILHPQSIEIDRFLSGLLTALQDLAGPSVRILFLPGNDTGEIRIDPDHLRRTLTQLVANARDAMPGGGEIRLATGAVERIEPIEGIEPPPPGWFVLLTVQDNGCGMDIETRDRIFEPFFSLKTGSEGLGFPSLYGFVKQSGGYIFVDSSPGKGTTFRLYFPCLDPTADPGAGSGSPLGGTTSAG
;
A
#
# COMPACT_ATOMS: atom_id res chain seq x y z
N MET A 1 78.12 -42.97 -46.17
CA MET A 1 78.12 -41.83 -45.16
C MET A 1 76.69 -41.55 -44.88
N ASN A 2 76.35 -41.67 -43.61
CA ASN A 2 75.00 -41.69 -43.08
C ASN A 2 74.26 -40.34 -43.24
N ASP A 3 73.06 -40.45 -43.78
CA ASP A 3 72.05 -39.42 -43.65
C ASP A 3 70.94 -39.97 -42.68
N ARG A 4 70.91 -39.43 -41.44
CA ARG A 4 69.89 -39.65 -40.46
C ARG A 4 68.93 -38.46 -40.50
N GLY A 5 67.96 -38.49 -41.45
CA GLY A 5 66.82 -37.56 -41.45
C GLY A 5 65.91 -37.91 -40.28
N SER A 6 65.73 -36.95 -39.42
CA SER A 6 64.79 -36.93 -38.28
C SER A 6 63.36 -37.09 -38.78
N ARG A 7 62.68 -38.15 -38.36
CA ARG A 7 61.24 -38.28 -38.45
C ARG A 7 60.60 -37.50 -37.29
N GLU A 8 60.30 -36.25 -37.51
CA GLU A 8 59.30 -35.57 -36.69
C GLU A 8 57.92 -36.16 -37.04
N GLY A 9 57.22 -36.56 -36.02
CA GLY A 9 55.99 -37.35 -36.19
C GLY A 9 54.83 -36.55 -36.76
N ASP A 10 54.42 -36.92 -37.94
CA ASP A 10 53.12 -36.60 -38.51
C ASP A 10 52.03 -37.25 -37.67
N LEU A 11 51.38 -36.48 -36.78
CA LEU A 11 50.09 -36.87 -36.20
C LEU A 11 49.11 -37.14 -37.37
N PRO A 12 48.38 -38.24 -37.36
CA PRO A 12 47.40 -38.52 -38.42
C PRO A 12 46.46 -37.34 -38.62
N ARG A 13 46.32 -36.82 -39.83
CA ARG A 13 45.44 -35.69 -40.17
C ARG A 13 44.04 -35.79 -39.53
N GLY A 14 43.48 -37.00 -39.40
CA GLY A 14 42.19 -37.23 -38.76
C GLY A 14 42.15 -36.93 -37.26
N LEU A 15 43.27 -37.01 -36.56
CA LEU A 15 43.32 -36.66 -35.12
C LEU A 15 43.30 -35.13 -34.93
N SER A 16 44.01 -34.40 -35.81
CA SER A 16 44.00 -32.92 -35.77
C SER A 16 42.61 -32.37 -36.13
N GLU A 17 41.96 -32.89 -37.19
CA GLU A 17 40.63 -32.48 -37.59
C GLU A 17 39.58 -32.78 -36.48
N ALA A 18 39.68 -33.93 -35.79
CA ALA A 18 38.80 -34.26 -34.66
C ALA A 18 39.03 -33.35 -33.46
N GLN A 19 40.28 -32.99 -33.16
CA GLN A 19 40.63 -32.06 -32.08
C GLN A 19 40.12 -30.64 -32.40
N ASP A 20 40.24 -30.16 -33.62
CA ASP A 20 39.75 -28.85 -34.05
C ASP A 20 38.21 -28.79 -34.03
N ALA A 21 37.55 -29.86 -34.45
CA ALA A 21 36.09 -29.97 -34.38
C ALA A 21 35.57 -29.99 -32.91
N LEU A 22 36.27 -30.71 -32.03
CA LEU A 22 35.95 -30.73 -30.59
C LEU A 22 36.14 -29.34 -29.97
N ARG A 23 37.28 -28.70 -30.22
CA ARG A 23 37.58 -27.36 -29.74
C ARG A 23 36.55 -26.32 -30.23
N GLY A 24 36.17 -26.37 -31.49
CA GLY A 24 35.14 -25.50 -32.05
C GLY A 24 33.75 -25.77 -31.47
N SER A 25 33.46 -27.02 -31.07
CA SER A 25 32.24 -27.36 -30.38
C SER A 25 32.24 -26.86 -28.92
N GLU A 26 33.35 -27.01 -28.19
CA GLU A 26 33.51 -26.52 -26.82
C GLU A 26 33.44 -24.98 -26.77
N GLU A 27 34.05 -24.27 -27.71
CA GLU A 27 33.97 -22.81 -27.76
C GLU A 27 32.55 -22.32 -28.06
N ARG A 28 31.84 -22.98 -28.99
CA ARG A 28 30.42 -22.66 -29.22
C ARG A 28 29.55 -22.93 -28.02
N TYR A 29 29.73 -24.06 -27.35
CA TYR A 29 28.98 -24.40 -26.14
C TYR A 29 29.24 -23.37 -25.02
N ARG A 30 30.50 -23.01 -24.80
CA ARG A 30 30.89 -22.00 -23.81
C ARG A 30 30.23 -20.64 -24.12
N THR A 31 30.32 -20.18 -25.36
CA THR A 31 29.73 -18.93 -25.78
C THR A 31 28.21 -18.92 -25.60
N LEU A 32 27.51 -20.01 -25.91
CA LEU A 32 26.09 -20.14 -25.71
C LEU A 32 25.73 -20.05 -24.22
N VAL A 33 26.43 -20.76 -23.36
CA VAL A 33 26.18 -20.73 -21.89
C VAL A 33 26.48 -19.36 -21.29
N GLU A 34 27.52 -18.66 -21.79
CA GLU A 34 27.88 -17.32 -21.30
C GLU A 34 26.93 -16.22 -21.80
N THR A 35 26.26 -16.42 -22.95
CA THR A 35 25.30 -15.43 -23.50
C THR A 35 23.88 -15.60 -22.96
N VAL A 36 23.54 -16.73 -22.35
CA VAL A 36 22.25 -16.95 -21.71
C VAL A 36 22.11 -16.05 -20.47
N SER A 37 20.98 -15.36 -20.37
CA SER A 37 20.67 -14.49 -19.23
C SER A 37 20.43 -15.26 -17.93
N ASP A 38 20.10 -16.54 -18.03
CA ASP A 38 19.81 -17.42 -16.90
C ASP A 38 21.10 -18.06 -16.38
N TRP A 39 21.15 -18.41 -15.12
CA TRP A 39 22.26 -19.13 -14.51
C TRP A 39 22.15 -20.61 -14.87
N VAL A 40 23.14 -21.12 -15.63
CA VAL A 40 23.23 -22.53 -16.03
C VAL A 40 24.07 -23.30 -14.98
N TRP A 41 23.58 -24.47 -14.58
CA TRP A 41 24.26 -25.30 -13.59
C TRP A 41 24.14 -26.80 -13.91
N GLU A 42 25.03 -27.59 -13.29
CA GLU A 42 25.01 -29.05 -13.28
C GLU A 42 25.32 -29.54 -11.87
N VAL A 43 24.58 -30.55 -11.41
CA VAL A 43 24.83 -31.25 -10.15
C VAL A 43 25.01 -32.76 -10.40
N ASP A 44 25.84 -33.40 -9.59
CA ASP A 44 26.04 -34.85 -9.63
C ASP A 44 24.88 -35.63 -8.99
N VAL A 45 25.05 -36.94 -8.84
CA VAL A 45 24.09 -37.86 -8.22
C VAL A 45 23.80 -37.55 -6.74
N ASN A 46 24.71 -36.85 -6.07
CA ASN A 46 24.59 -36.40 -4.68
C ASN A 46 24.04 -34.96 -4.58
N VAL A 47 23.62 -34.39 -5.71
CA VAL A 47 23.11 -32.99 -5.81
C VAL A 47 24.20 -31.96 -5.47
N VAL A 48 25.47 -32.28 -5.74
CA VAL A 48 26.60 -31.37 -5.56
C VAL A 48 26.91 -30.69 -6.88
N TYR A 49 27.11 -29.36 -6.88
CA TYR A 49 27.45 -28.60 -8.08
C TYR A 49 28.78 -29.05 -8.69
N THR A 50 28.74 -29.52 -9.93
CA THR A 50 29.89 -29.89 -10.76
C THR A 50 30.21 -28.85 -11.82
N PHE A 51 29.21 -28.06 -12.22
CA PHE A 51 29.37 -26.93 -13.13
C PHE A 51 28.38 -25.81 -12.75
N VAL A 52 28.85 -24.57 -12.86
CA VAL A 52 28.04 -23.34 -12.76
C VAL A 52 28.55 -22.31 -13.74
N SER A 53 27.65 -21.66 -14.48
CA SER A 53 28.04 -20.57 -15.38
C SER A 53 28.42 -19.31 -14.58
N PRO A 54 29.25 -18.40 -15.15
CA PRO A 54 29.64 -17.15 -14.49
C PRO A 54 28.48 -16.26 -14.06
N LYS A 55 27.27 -16.49 -14.62
CA LYS A 55 26.05 -15.74 -14.30
C LYS A 55 25.65 -15.80 -12.83
N VAL A 56 26.09 -16.81 -12.08
CA VAL A 56 25.87 -16.91 -10.63
C VAL A 56 26.41 -15.70 -9.88
N ARG A 57 27.48 -15.06 -10.36
CA ARG A 57 28.04 -13.84 -9.75
C ARG A 57 27.07 -12.68 -9.83
N ASP A 58 26.40 -12.51 -11.00
CA ASP A 58 25.46 -11.41 -11.20
C ASP A 58 24.17 -11.63 -10.37
N LEU A 59 23.76 -12.89 -10.15
CA LEU A 59 22.53 -13.24 -9.48
C LEU A 59 22.67 -13.37 -7.96
N LEU A 60 23.73 -14.04 -7.49
CA LEU A 60 23.90 -14.37 -6.09
C LEU A 60 25.18 -13.80 -5.47
N GLY A 61 26.02 -13.09 -6.25
CA GLY A 61 27.24 -12.46 -5.77
C GLY A 61 28.39 -13.42 -5.47
N TYR A 62 28.27 -14.70 -5.79
CA TYR A 62 29.32 -15.71 -5.57
C TYR A 62 30.15 -15.93 -6.83
N GLU A 63 31.44 -16.11 -6.68
CA GLU A 63 32.26 -16.62 -7.78
C GLU A 63 31.95 -18.11 -8.01
N PRO A 64 32.02 -18.61 -9.27
CA PRO A 64 31.76 -20.01 -9.60
C PRO A 64 32.52 -21.01 -8.68
N GLY A 65 33.77 -20.72 -8.37
CA GLY A 65 34.59 -21.57 -7.49
C GLY A 65 34.10 -21.64 -6.04
N GLU A 66 33.32 -20.69 -5.57
CA GLU A 66 32.74 -20.69 -4.22
C GLU A 66 31.48 -21.57 -4.12
N ILE A 67 30.88 -21.90 -5.27
CA ILE A 67 29.67 -22.70 -5.38
C ILE A 67 29.98 -24.17 -5.68
N LEU A 68 31.00 -24.45 -6.48
CA LEU A 68 31.43 -25.81 -6.78
C LEU A 68 31.70 -26.60 -5.49
N GLY A 69 31.17 -27.80 -5.41
CA GLY A 69 31.26 -28.67 -4.23
C GLY A 69 30.18 -28.41 -3.16
N LYS A 70 29.35 -27.38 -3.28
CA LYS A 70 28.16 -27.16 -2.44
C LYS A 70 26.93 -27.79 -3.08
N THR A 71 25.84 -27.87 -2.32
CA THR A 71 24.52 -28.25 -2.81
C THR A 71 23.67 -26.99 -3.05
N PRO A 72 22.62 -27.05 -3.89
CA PRO A 72 21.67 -25.95 -4.03
C PRO A 72 21.03 -25.52 -2.70
N PHE A 73 20.85 -26.46 -1.79
CA PHE A 73 20.24 -26.22 -0.47
C PHE A 73 21.12 -25.39 0.47
N ASP A 74 22.45 -25.38 0.24
CA ASP A 74 23.37 -24.55 1.02
C ASP A 74 23.28 -23.05 0.71
N LEU A 75 22.59 -22.71 -0.39
CA LEU A 75 22.36 -21.34 -0.84
C LEU A 75 20.98 -20.81 -0.41
N MET A 76 20.18 -21.61 0.29
CA MET A 76 18.81 -21.28 0.68
C MET A 76 18.69 -21.05 2.19
N PRO A 77 17.70 -20.25 2.65
CA PRO A 77 17.30 -20.27 4.05
C PRO A 77 16.91 -21.68 4.50
N PRO A 78 17.13 -22.05 5.79
CA PRO A 78 16.92 -23.43 6.26
C PRO A 78 15.53 -23.99 5.98
N ASP A 79 14.47 -23.21 6.20
CA ASP A 79 13.09 -23.64 5.96
C ASP A 79 12.80 -23.87 4.46
N GLU A 80 13.34 -22.99 3.63
CA GLU A 80 13.23 -23.06 2.19
C GLU A 80 14.00 -24.27 1.62
N ALA A 81 15.19 -24.53 2.13
CA ALA A 81 16.00 -25.69 1.78
C ALA A 81 15.24 -27.01 2.03
N ILE A 82 14.56 -27.12 3.17
CA ILE A 82 13.72 -28.29 3.50
C ILE A 82 12.61 -28.45 2.48
N ARG A 83 11.85 -27.38 2.21
CA ARG A 83 10.72 -27.37 1.27
C ARG A 83 11.15 -27.78 -0.15
N VAL A 84 12.20 -27.14 -0.65
CA VAL A 84 12.68 -27.39 -2.02
C VAL A 84 13.26 -28.78 -2.16
N LYS A 85 14.00 -29.27 -1.14
CA LYS A 85 14.54 -30.64 -1.10
C LYS A 85 13.43 -31.70 -1.16
N GLU A 86 12.33 -31.52 -0.45
CA GLU A 86 11.18 -32.43 -0.51
C GLU A 86 10.54 -32.46 -1.91
N ILE A 87 10.38 -31.29 -2.56
CA ILE A 87 9.84 -31.20 -3.91
C ILE A 87 10.78 -31.90 -4.89
N PHE A 88 12.07 -31.56 -4.86
CA PHE A 88 13.09 -32.12 -5.75
C PHE A 88 13.18 -33.65 -5.64
N ASN A 89 13.22 -34.19 -4.42
CA ASN A 89 13.35 -35.63 -4.16
C ASN A 89 12.24 -36.47 -4.79
N ARG A 90 11.01 -35.93 -4.93
CA ARG A 90 9.91 -36.61 -5.61
C ARG A 90 10.20 -36.92 -7.07
N TYR A 91 10.89 -36.03 -7.77
CA TYR A 91 11.29 -36.16 -9.17
C TYR A 91 12.62 -36.92 -9.31
N ALA A 92 13.55 -36.66 -8.39
CA ALA A 92 14.86 -37.28 -8.38
C ALA A 92 14.77 -38.80 -8.21
N ALA A 93 13.86 -39.30 -7.38
CA ALA A 93 13.64 -40.74 -7.17
C ALA A 93 13.25 -41.51 -8.45
N ARG A 94 12.74 -40.81 -9.48
CA ARG A 94 12.33 -41.39 -10.76
C ARG A 94 13.21 -40.96 -11.93
N HIS A 95 14.23 -40.17 -11.67
CA HIS A 95 15.06 -39.51 -12.69
C HIS A 95 14.21 -38.76 -13.72
N GLU A 96 13.18 -38.06 -13.25
CA GLU A 96 12.27 -37.28 -14.09
C GLU A 96 12.69 -35.80 -14.13
N ARG A 97 12.31 -35.11 -15.20
CA ARG A 97 12.37 -33.64 -15.26
C ARG A 97 11.44 -33.08 -14.19
N PHE A 98 11.92 -32.14 -13.39
CA PHE A 98 11.04 -31.44 -12.48
C PHE A 98 10.46 -30.14 -13.11
N PRO A 99 9.22 -29.77 -12.74
CA PRO A 99 8.61 -28.53 -13.21
C PRO A 99 9.36 -27.32 -12.64
N PRO A 100 9.10 -26.11 -13.14
CA PRO A 100 9.67 -24.90 -12.54
C PRO A 100 9.38 -24.85 -11.04
N ILE A 101 10.43 -24.76 -10.24
CA ILE A 101 10.38 -24.63 -8.78
C ILE A 101 10.83 -23.23 -8.42
N GLU A 102 9.90 -22.44 -7.88
CA GLU A 102 10.25 -21.16 -7.29
C GLU A 102 10.93 -21.39 -5.95
N ASN A 103 12.06 -20.71 -5.73
CA ASN A 103 12.83 -20.84 -4.50
C ASN A 103 13.54 -19.53 -4.16
N ALA A 104 13.71 -19.28 -2.87
CA ALA A 104 14.47 -18.15 -2.35
C ALA A 104 15.90 -18.57 -2.03
N ASN A 105 16.88 -17.83 -2.54
CA ASN A 105 18.29 -18.04 -2.30
C ASN A 105 18.91 -16.86 -1.56
N LEU A 106 19.96 -17.11 -0.81
CA LEU A 106 20.74 -16.09 -0.10
C LEU A 106 21.82 -15.55 -1.02
N HIS A 107 21.74 -14.27 -1.35
CA HIS A 107 22.84 -13.55 -1.97
C HIS A 107 24.01 -13.43 -0.98
N LYS A 108 25.24 -13.30 -1.47
CA LYS A 108 26.45 -13.24 -0.66
C LYS A 108 26.45 -12.12 0.39
N ASP A 109 25.75 -11.02 0.14
CA ASP A 109 25.58 -9.91 1.08
C ASP A 109 24.41 -10.10 2.07
N GLY A 110 23.68 -11.23 1.98
CA GLY A 110 22.63 -11.61 2.91
C GLY A 110 21.20 -11.29 2.49
N HIS A 111 20.96 -10.58 1.38
CA HIS A 111 19.58 -10.39 0.89
C HIS A 111 19.04 -11.64 0.17
N LEU A 112 17.72 -11.71 0.04
CA LEU A 112 17.05 -12.81 -0.64
C LEU A 112 16.87 -12.52 -2.13
N VAL A 113 17.20 -13.51 -2.96
CA VAL A 113 16.95 -13.53 -4.42
C VAL A 113 15.97 -14.66 -4.72
N VAL A 114 14.89 -14.33 -5.42
CA VAL A 114 13.87 -15.33 -5.80
C VAL A 114 14.18 -15.85 -7.20
N LEU A 115 14.45 -17.14 -7.29
CA LEU A 115 14.76 -17.84 -8.53
C LEU A 115 13.64 -18.81 -8.92
N GLU A 116 13.52 -19.05 -10.22
CA GLU A 116 12.74 -20.12 -10.82
C GLU A 116 13.72 -21.14 -11.39
N THR A 117 13.77 -22.31 -10.78
CA THR A 117 14.71 -23.39 -11.11
C THR A 117 14.03 -24.44 -11.94
N THR A 118 14.63 -24.80 -13.08
CA THR A 118 14.20 -25.93 -13.91
C THR A 118 15.39 -26.86 -14.20
N GLY A 119 15.15 -28.16 -14.23
CA GLY A 119 16.22 -29.11 -14.52
C GLY A 119 15.75 -30.41 -15.15
N VAL A 120 16.68 -31.03 -15.85
CA VAL A 120 16.50 -32.32 -16.50
C VAL A 120 17.58 -33.30 -16.04
N PRO A 121 17.24 -34.58 -15.88
CA PRO A 121 18.26 -35.61 -15.62
C PRO A 121 19.17 -35.79 -16.81
N PHE A 122 20.42 -36.10 -16.57
CA PHE A 122 21.35 -36.47 -17.62
C PHE A 122 22.06 -37.79 -17.32
N PHE A 123 22.44 -38.47 -18.38
CA PHE A 123 23.00 -39.81 -18.36
C PHE A 123 24.29 -39.84 -19.15
N ASP A 124 25.19 -40.78 -18.84
CA ASP A 124 26.38 -41.01 -19.67
C ASP A 124 26.04 -41.86 -20.90
N ALA A 125 27.06 -42.20 -21.70
CA ALA A 125 26.92 -42.98 -22.92
C ALA A 125 26.38 -44.41 -22.65
N ASP A 126 26.58 -44.93 -21.45
CA ASP A 126 26.16 -46.26 -21.03
C ASP A 126 24.75 -46.27 -20.41
N GLY A 127 24.09 -45.11 -20.39
CA GLY A 127 22.75 -44.93 -19.80
C GLY A 127 22.75 -44.84 -18.27
N THR A 128 23.92 -44.66 -17.63
CA THR A 128 24.01 -44.48 -16.19
C THR A 128 23.66 -43.05 -15.81
N PHE A 129 22.77 -42.86 -14.84
CA PHE A 129 22.38 -41.57 -14.32
C PHE A 129 23.58 -40.83 -13.70
N ARG A 130 23.82 -39.60 -14.11
CA ARG A 130 24.95 -38.77 -13.66
C ARG A 130 24.55 -37.56 -12.83
N GLY A 131 23.28 -37.18 -12.85
CA GLY A 131 22.80 -36.04 -12.11
C GLY A 131 21.77 -35.21 -12.86
N TYR A 132 21.71 -33.92 -12.54
CA TYR A 132 20.80 -32.98 -13.16
C TYR A 132 21.53 -31.80 -13.79
N ARG A 133 21.01 -31.29 -14.90
CA ARG A 133 21.38 -30.01 -15.51
C ARG A 133 20.20 -29.11 -15.56
N GLY A 134 20.41 -27.83 -15.32
CA GLY A 134 19.30 -26.90 -15.29
C GLY A 134 19.70 -25.45 -15.46
N VAL A 135 18.68 -24.63 -15.31
CA VAL A 135 18.80 -23.18 -15.36
C VAL A 135 17.99 -22.56 -14.22
N ASP A 136 18.53 -21.50 -13.68
CA ASP A 136 17.89 -20.64 -12.70
C ASP A 136 17.70 -19.25 -13.30
N ARG A 137 16.47 -18.77 -13.21
CA ARG A 137 16.05 -17.46 -13.69
C ARG A 137 15.63 -16.60 -12.52
N GLU A 138 16.12 -15.37 -12.46
CA GLU A 138 15.61 -14.40 -11.47
C GLU A 138 14.19 -13.95 -11.83
N ILE A 139 13.27 -14.12 -10.89
CA ILE A 139 11.87 -13.73 -11.04
C ILE A 139 11.42 -12.66 -10.04
N GLY A 140 12.33 -12.13 -9.24
CA GLY A 140 12.01 -11.17 -8.19
C GLY A 140 11.38 -9.87 -8.73
N MET A 141 11.89 -9.34 -9.84
CA MET A 141 11.29 -8.16 -10.49
C MET A 141 9.91 -8.48 -11.07
N ARG A 142 9.77 -9.62 -11.75
CA ARG A 142 8.47 -10.06 -12.30
C ARG A 142 7.42 -10.17 -11.19
N LYS A 143 7.73 -10.85 -10.08
CA LYS A 143 6.82 -11.00 -8.95
C LYS A 143 6.43 -9.66 -8.30
N ARG A 144 7.38 -8.75 -8.13
CA ARG A 144 7.08 -7.41 -7.62
C ARG A 144 6.15 -6.64 -8.53
N ALA A 145 6.36 -6.74 -9.85
CA ALA A 145 5.49 -6.10 -10.84
C ALA A 145 4.08 -6.72 -10.85
N GLU A 146 3.97 -8.05 -10.84
CA GLU A 146 2.69 -8.77 -10.78
C GLU A 146 1.90 -8.40 -9.51
N GLU A 147 2.58 -8.36 -8.37
CA GLU A 147 1.95 -7.96 -7.10
C GLU A 147 1.52 -6.50 -7.10
N ALA A 148 2.32 -5.58 -7.65
CA ALA A 148 1.95 -4.17 -7.80
C ALA A 148 0.72 -4.00 -8.71
N ILE A 149 0.66 -4.73 -9.83
CA ILE A 149 -0.50 -4.74 -10.73
C ILE A 149 -1.74 -5.25 -10.00
N ARG A 150 -1.64 -6.39 -9.31
CA ARG A 150 -2.76 -6.97 -8.54
C ARG A 150 -3.30 -6.00 -7.51
N ARG A 151 -2.43 -5.34 -6.74
CA ARG A 151 -2.82 -4.33 -5.75
C ARG A 151 -3.49 -3.11 -6.39
N SER A 152 -2.96 -2.67 -7.54
CA SER A 152 -3.56 -1.57 -8.30
C SER A 152 -4.96 -1.92 -8.82
N GLU A 153 -5.15 -3.14 -9.34
CA GLU A 153 -6.45 -3.62 -9.79
C GLU A 153 -7.48 -3.71 -8.66
N GLU A 154 -7.08 -4.24 -7.50
CA GLU A 154 -7.93 -4.28 -6.30
C GLU A 154 -8.33 -2.87 -5.86
N HIS A 155 -7.39 -1.93 -5.86
CA HIS A 155 -7.67 -0.54 -5.53
C HIS A 155 -8.63 0.12 -6.55
N LEU A 156 -8.42 -0.08 -7.84
CA LEU A 156 -9.31 0.43 -8.89
C LEU A 156 -10.72 -0.16 -8.79
N LEU A 157 -10.83 -1.44 -8.43
CA LEU A 157 -12.13 -2.09 -8.22
C LEU A 157 -12.88 -1.44 -7.04
N GLN A 158 -12.19 -1.17 -5.95
CA GLN A 158 -12.73 -0.44 -4.80
C GLN A 158 -13.22 0.97 -5.19
N VAL A 159 -12.39 1.73 -5.89
CA VAL A 159 -12.75 3.07 -6.37
C VAL A 159 -14.00 3.03 -7.26
N ARG A 160 -14.06 2.10 -8.21
CA ARG A 160 -15.24 1.92 -9.08
C ARG A 160 -16.49 1.53 -8.31
N LYS A 161 -16.37 0.65 -7.29
CA LYS A 161 -17.45 0.27 -6.39
C LYS A 161 -18.01 1.51 -5.68
N PHE A 162 -17.11 2.34 -5.12
CA PHE A 162 -17.49 3.59 -4.46
C PHE A 162 -18.13 4.59 -5.42
N GLU A 163 -17.63 4.75 -6.63
CA GLU A 163 -18.22 5.63 -7.65
C GLU A 163 -19.63 5.19 -8.09
N ALA A 164 -19.83 3.88 -8.25
CA ALA A 164 -21.14 3.34 -8.61
C ALA A 164 -22.17 3.57 -7.50
N ILE A 165 -21.79 3.27 -6.24
CA ILE A 165 -22.64 3.51 -5.06
C ILE A 165 -22.94 5.01 -4.91
N GLY A 166 -21.93 5.87 -5.08
CA GLY A 166 -22.10 7.32 -5.01
C GLY A 166 -23.09 7.85 -6.06
N ARG A 167 -23.05 7.36 -7.29
CA ARG A 167 -24.02 7.77 -8.34
C ARG A 167 -25.44 7.35 -8.01
N LEU A 168 -25.64 6.12 -7.53
CA LEU A 168 -26.94 5.61 -7.12
C LEU A 168 -27.47 6.38 -5.91
N ALA A 169 -26.63 6.56 -4.89
CA ALA A 169 -26.96 7.31 -3.70
C ALA A 169 -27.40 8.74 -4.01
N GLY A 170 -26.69 9.44 -4.91
CA GLY A 170 -27.03 10.80 -5.30
C GLY A 170 -28.37 10.95 -6.01
N GLY A 171 -28.73 9.98 -6.86
CA GLY A 171 -30.04 9.97 -7.52
C GLY A 171 -31.19 9.71 -6.53
N MET A 172 -31.00 8.73 -5.65
CA MET A 172 -32.01 8.38 -4.64
C MET A 172 -32.16 9.46 -3.58
N ALA A 173 -31.07 10.05 -3.13
CA ALA A 173 -31.08 11.09 -2.11
C ALA A 173 -31.86 12.35 -2.55
N HIS A 174 -31.64 12.79 -3.79
CA HIS A 174 -32.43 13.90 -4.33
C HIS A 174 -33.93 13.60 -4.32
N HIS A 175 -34.34 12.39 -4.69
CA HIS A 175 -35.76 11.99 -4.68
C HIS A 175 -36.34 11.90 -3.27
N LEU A 176 -35.56 11.30 -2.32
CA LEU A 176 -35.97 11.22 -0.92
C LEU A 176 -36.09 12.60 -0.27
N ASN A 177 -35.17 13.52 -0.52
CA ASN A 177 -35.24 14.89 0.00
C ASN A 177 -36.54 15.61 -0.48
N ASN A 178 -36.91 15.44 -1.73
CA ASN A 178 -38.13 16.00 -2.24
C ASN A 178 -39.39 15.45 -1.52
N LEU A 179 -39.41 14.14 -1.26
CA LEU A 179 -40.50 13.51 -0.50
C LEU A 179 -40.54 14.01 0.95
N MET A 180 -39.38 14.09 1.63
CA MET A 180 -39.29 14.56 3.02
C MET A 180 -39.69 16.04 3.14
N THR A 181 -39.34 16.89 2.18
CA THR A 181 -39.79 18.29 2.13
C THR A 181 -41.34 18.40 2.07
N VAL A 182 -41.98 17.53 1.32
CA VAL A 182 -43.46 17.48 1.25
C VAL A 182 -44.04 17.00 2.59
N VAL A 183 -43.49 15.93 3.17
CA VAL A 183 -43.97 15.37 4.46
C VAL A 183 -43.82 16.40 5.59
N THR A 184 -42.63 16.99 5.78
CA THR A 184 -42.41 17.98 6.82
C THR A 184 -43.24 19.24 6.62
N GLY A 185 -43.38 19.72 5.39
CA GLY A 185 -44.21 20.88 5.05
C GLY A 185 -45.70 20.65 5.37
N TYR A 186 -46.24 19.46 5.10
CA TYR A 186 -47.60 19.12 5.52
C TYR A 186 -47.76 19.01 7.04
N CYS A 187 -46.77 18.45 7.74
CA CYS A 187 -46.76 18.42 9.20
C CYS A 187 -46.78 19.84 9.78
N GLU A 188 -45.99 20.76 9.26
CA GLU A 188 -45.96 22.16 9.70
C GLU A 188 -47.34 22.84 9.45
N LEU A 189 -47.93 22.68 8.27
CA LEU A 189 -49.24 23.19 7.97
C LEU A 189 -50.34 22.66 8.93
N LEU A 190 -50.28 21.36 9.26
CA LEU A 190 -51.23 20.76 10.21
C LEU A 190 -51.00 21.34 11.62
N LEU A 191 -49.77 21.47 12.07
CA LEU A 191 -49.42 22.04 13.37
C LEU A 191 -49.84 23.50 13.54
N THR A 192 -49.94 24.26 12.45
CA THR A 192 -50.50 25.63 12.47
C THR A 192 -52.03 25.66 12.51
N ARG A 193 -52.70 24.62 12.02
CA ARG A 193 -54.16 24.58 11.92
C ARG A 193 -54.89 23.93 13.10
N ILE A 194 -54.22 23.01 13.79
CA ILE A 194 -54.79 22.33 14.96
C ILE A 194 -54.49 23.08 16.26
N PRO A 195 -55.46 23.07 17.24
CA PRO A 195 -55.26 23.68 18.53
C PRO A 195 -54.07 23.09 19.30
N ALA A 196 -53.46 23.90 20.20
CA ALA A 196 -52.32 23.44 21.00
C ALA A 196 -52.61 22.25 21.89
N ALA A 197 -53.90 22.09 22.31
CA ALA A 197 -54.37 21.01 23.19
C ALA A 197 -54.91 19.80 22.40
N ASP A 198 -54.78 19.76 21.09
CA ASP A 198 -55.26 18.65 20.27
C ASP A 198 -54.45 17.37 20.52
N SER A 199 -55.17 16.26 20.70
CA SER A 199 -54.53 14.95 20.96
C SER A 199 -53.67 14.42 19.80
N LEU A 200 -53.87 14.90 18.54
CA LEU A 200 -53.08 14.52 17.37
C LEU A 200 -51.73 15.27 17.28
N ARG A 201 -51.61 16.40 18.00
CA ARG A 201 -50.43 17.25 17.90
C ARG A 201 -49.10 16.50 18.23
N PRO A 202 -49.01 15.69 19.28
CA PRO A 202 -47.77 14.91 19.58
C PRO A 202 -47.42 13.90 18.45
N ASP A 203 -48.44 13.33 17.81
CA ASP A 203 -48.21 12.34 16.77
C ASP A 203 -47.71 13.02 15.48
N ILE A 204 -48.30 14.18 15.10
CA ILE A 204 -47.80 14.97 13.96
C ILE A 204 -46.37 15.47 14.22
N GLU A 205 -46.06 15.88 15.44
CA GLU A 205 -44.70 16.28 15.84
C GLU A 205 -43.69 15.16 15.68
N LYS A 206 -44.05 13.91 16.06
CA LYS A 206 -43.21 12.71 15.85
C LYS A 206 -43.00 12.43 14.37
N VAL A 207 -44.04 12.57 13.51
CA VAL A 207 -43.89 12.39 12.07
C VAL A 207 -42.98 13.47 11.47
N ARG A 208 -43.11 14.73 11.92
CA ARG A 208 -42.23 15.82 11.52
C ARG A 208 -40.76 15.51 11.86
N GLN A 209 -40.48 15.11 13.12
CA GLN A 209 -39.16 14.73 13.55
C GLN A 209 -38.57 13.55 12.76
N ALA A 210 -39.36 12.52 12.47
CA ALA A 210 -38.95 11.41 11.64
C ALA A 210 -38.58 11.85 10.20
N GLY A 211 -39.38 12.79 9.64
CA GLY A 211 -39.12 13.38 8.32
C GLY A 211 -37.82 14.21 8.29
N GLU A 212 -37.55 14.99 9.33
CA GLU A 212 -36.33 15.76 9.49
C GLU A 212 -35.09 14.82 9.61
N SER A 213 -35.22 13.79 10.47
CA SER A 213 -34.16 12.77 10.58
C SER A 213 -33.86 12.07 9.25
N ALA A 214 -34.91 11.72 8.48
CA ALA A 214 -34.72 11.11 7.15
C ALA A 214 -34.08 12.08 6.14
N ALA A 215 -34.39 13.38 6.25
CA ALA A 215 -33.71 14.41 5.42
C ALA A 215 -32.24 14.60 5.80
N ASP A 216 -31.89 14.48 7.08
CA ASP A 216 -30.49 14.52 7.54
C ASP A 216 -29.69 13.33 7.02
N LEU A 217 -30.24 12.11 7.14
CA LEU A 217 -29.72 10.89 6.53
C LEU A 217 -29.44 11.04 5.04
N THR A 218 -30.41 11.63 4.34
CA THR A 218 -30.32 11.83 2.90
C THR A 218 -29.20 12.82 2.55
N ARG A 219 -28.97 13.84 3.39
CA ARG A 219 -27.85 14.79 3.25
C ARG A 219 -26.50 14.10 3.46
N GLU A 220 -26.38 13.20 4.44
CA GLU A 220 -25.16 12.42 4.64
C GLU A 220 -24.87 11.47 3.46
N LEU A 221 -25.91 10.86 2.88
CA LEU A 221 -25.80 10.05 1.69
C LEU A 221 -25.34 10.87 0.46
N LEU A 222 -25.84 12.11 0.32
CA LEU A 222 -25.40 13.04 -0.73
C LEU A 222 -23.97 13.48 -0.57
N ALA A 223 -23.48 13.67 0.65
CA ALA A 223 -22.09 14.00 0.92
C ALA A 223 -21.14 12.91 0.43
N PHE A 224 -21.55 11.63 0.53
CA PHE A 224 -20.83 10.51 -0.06
C PHE A 224 -20.87 10.48 -1.60
N SER A 225 -21.96 10.95 -2.23
CA SER A 225 -22.25 10.87 -3.67
C SER A 225 -21.43 11.78 -4.59
N ARG A 226 -20.39 12.49 -4.15
CA ARG A 226 -19.64 13.52 -4.93
C ARG A 226 -20.52 14.66 -5.51
N ARG A 227 -21.79 14.80 -5.10
CA ARG A 227 -22.71 15.83 -5.61
C ARG A 227 -22.99 16.95 -4.63
N GLN A 228 -22.38 16.92 -3.45
CA GLN A 228 -22.47 18.08 -2.57
C GLN A 228 -21.63 19.22 -3.18
N ILE A 229 -22.27 20.36 -3.41
CA ILE A 229 -21.56 21.58 -3.83
C ILE A 229 -20.72 22.03 -2.62
N LEU A 230 -19.41 21.80 -2.68
CA LEU A 230 -18.49 22.33 -1.69
C LEU A 230 -18.29 23.82 -1.95
N HIS A 231 -18.12 24.58 -0.88
CA HIS A 231 -17.72 25.98 -0.91
C HIS A 231 -16.29 26.15 -0.39
N PRO A 232 -15.26 25.73 -1.18
CA PRO A 232 -13.89 25.73 -0.70
C PRO A 232 -13.37 27.16 -0.49
N GLN A 233 -12.84 27.40 0.71
CA GLN A 233 -12.20 28.64 1.13
C GLN A 233 -10.74 28.35 1.47
N SER A 234 -9.88 29.37 1.36
CA SER A 234 -8.52 29.29 1.91
C SER A 234 -8.60 29.43 3.42
N ILE A 235 -8.07 28.46 4.15
CA ILE A 235 -8.03 28.48 5.60
C ILE A 235 -6.65 28.08 6.12
N GLU A 236 -6.23 28.71 7.19
CA GLU A 236 -5.12 28.29 8.04
C GLU A 236 -5.64 27.24 9.04
N ILE A 237 -5.14 25.98 8.93
CA ILE A 237 -5.70 24.86 9.67
C ILE A 237 -5.57 25.01 11.19
N ASP A 238 -4.45 25.54 11.68
CA ASP A 238 -4.20 25.69 13.12
C ASP A 238 -5.13 26.71 13.76
N ARG A 239 -5.37 27.83 13.06
CA ARG A 239 -6.32 28.85 13.49
C ARG A 239 -7.76 28.31 13.49
N PHE A 240 -8.13 27.56 12.45
CA PHE A 240 -9.44 26.95 12.35
C PHE A 240 -9.69 25.96 13.49
N LEU A 241 -8.72 25.07 13.75
CA LEU A 241 -8.81 24.07 14.83
C LEU A 241 -8.87 24.74 16.20
N SER A 242 -8.02 25.76 16.44
CA SER A 242 -8.02 26.51 17.69
C SER A 242 -9.39 27.10 18.01
N GLY A 243 -10.09 27.63 17.01
CA GLY A 243 -11.45 28.15 17.15
C GLY A 243 -12.52 27.07 17.42
N LEU A 244 -12.22 25.83 17.10
CA LEU A 244 -13.17 24.71 17.24
C LEU A 244 -12.97 23.90 18.54
N LEU A 245 -11.84 24.04 19.22
CA LEU A 245 -11.45 23.19 20.36
C LEU A 245 -12.50 23.16 21.48
N THR A 246 -13.08 24.29 21.86
CA THR A 246 -14.08 24.36 22.92
C THR A 246 -15.30 23.51 22.57
N ALA A 247 -15.83 23.66 21.35
CA ALA A 247 -16.98 22.89 20.91
C ALA A 247 -16.68 21.39 20.80
N LEU A 248 -15.47 21.01 20.36
CA LEU A 248 -15.04 19.61 20.32
C LEU A 248 -14.85 19.03 21.74
N GLN A 249 -14.33 19.82 22.68
CA GLN A 249 -14.19 19.38 24.07
C GLN A 249 -15.56 19.18 24.74
N ASP A 250 -16.52 20.07 24.48
CA ASP A 250 -17.90 19.93 24.99
C ASP A 250 -18.55 18.65 24.42
N LEU A 251 -18.33 18.35 23.15
CA LEU A 251 -18.80 17.11 22.51
C LEU A 251 -18.15 15.85 23.09
N ALA A 252 -16.85 15.89 23.34
CA ALA A 252 -16.10 14.79 23.95
C ALA A 252 -16.53 14.49 25.38
N GLY A 253 -17.03 15.52 26.08
CA GLY A 253 -17.47 15.42 27.46
C GLY A 253 -16.29 15.41 28.45
N PRO A 254 -16.60 15.39 29.80
CA PRO A 254 -15.59 15.58 30.84
C PRO A 254 -14.65 14.37 31.02
N SER A 255 -15.03 13.19 30.55
CA SER A 255 -14.23 11.96 30.68
C SER A 255 -13.15 11.81 29.59
N VAL A 256 -13.22 12.58 28.51
CA VAL A 256 -12.29 12.52 27.40
C VAL A 256 -11.58 13.86 27.25
N ARG A 257 -10.26 13.85 27.30
CA ARG A 257 -9.43 15.04 27.15
C ARG A 257 -9.02 15.21 25.69
N ILE A 258 -9.19 16.44 25.16
CA ILE A 258 -8.63 16.78 23.84
C ILE A 258 -7.31 17.54 24.03
N LEU A 259 -6.24 17.04 23.40
CA LEU A 259 -4.94 17.67 23.34
C LEU A 259 -4.69 18.14 21.90
N PHE A 260 -4.49 19.45 21.73
CA PHE A 260 -4.13 20.02 20.43
C PHE A 260 -2.64 20.35 20.37
N LEU A 261 -1.96 19.85 19.37
CA LEU A 261 -0.54 20.02 19.07
C LEU A 261 -0.41 20.70 17.70
N PRO A 262 -0.42 22.05 17.67
CA PRO A 262 -0.30 22.77 16.40
C PRO A 262 1.10 22.56 15.80
N GLY A 263 1.16 22.41 14.49
CA GLY A 263 2.41 22.44 13.71
C GLY A 263 2.79 23.88 13.43
N ASN A 264 4.05 24.24 13.59
CA ASN A 264 4.50 25.56 13.19
C ASN A 264 4.49 25.67 11.66
N ASP A 265 3.92 26.76 11.12
CA ASP A 265 3.87 27.06 9.68
C ASP A 265 3.32 25.92 8.79
N THR A 266 2.12 25.46 9.11
CA THR A 266 1.45 24.40 8.33
C THR A 266 0.99 24.85 6.95
N GLY A 267 0.92 26.17 6.69
CA GLY A 267 0.43 26.74 5.45
C GLY A 267 -1.10 26.78 5.34
N GLU A 268 -1.58 27.30 4.22
CA GLU A 268 -3.01 27.39 3.91
C GLU A 268 -3.47 26.22 3.03
N ILE A 269 -4.70 25.75 3.28
CA ILE A 269 -5.37 24.75 2.47
C ILE A 269 -6.68 25.28 1.90
N ARG A 270 -7.08 24.79 0.73
CA ARG A 270 -8.36 25.13 0.11
C ARG A 270 -9.38 24.03 0.40
N ILE A 271 -10.28 24.30 1.33
CA ILE A 271 -11.25 23.31 1.82
C ILE A 271 -12.57 23.98 2.22
N ASP A 272 -13.66 23.23 2.26
CA ASP A 272 -14.94 23.70 2.82
C ASP A 272 -14.89 23.65 4.36
N PRO A 273 -14.92 24.82 5.05
CA PRO A 273 -14.76 24.88 6.51
C PRO A 273 -15.89 24.20 7.28
N ASP A 274 -17.13 24.29 6.77
CA ASP A 274 -18.30 23.69 7.43
C ASP A 274 -18.29 22.17 7.29
N HIS A 275 -17.79 21.67 6.18
CA HIS A 275 -17.61 20.23 6.00
C HIS A 275 -16.47 19.68 6.85
N LEU A 276 -15.35 20.39 6.94
CA LEU A 276 -14.25 20.04 7.83
C LEU A 276 -14.71 20.03 9.30
N ARG A 277 -15.51 21.01 9.72
CA ARG A 277 -16.11 21.04 11.07
C ARG A 277 -16.95 19.78 11.34
N ARG A 278 -17.86 19.41 10.44
CA ARG A 278 -18.68 18.21 10.57
C ARG A 278 -17.83 16.95 10.65
N THR A 279 -16.81 16.85 9.81
CA THR A 279 -15.86 15.74 9.78
C THR A 279 -15.14 15.59 11.13
N LEU A 280 -14.62 16.68 11.70
CA LEU A 280 -13.94 16.66 12.99
C LEU A 280 -14.91 16.31 14.12
N THR A 281 -16.12 16.85 14.11
CA THR A 281 -17.19 16.51 15.07
C THR A 281 -17.47 15.00 15.04
N GLN A 282 -17.58 14.41 13.85
CA GLN A 282 -17.80 12.98 13.66
C GLN A 282 -16.63 12.14 14.16
N LEU A 283 -15.39 12.53 13.87
CA LEU A 283 -14.19 11.82 14.34
C LEU A 283 -14.08 11.84 15.86
N VAL A 284 -14.34 13.01 16.50
CA VAL A 284 -14.32 13.16 17.97
C VAL A 284 -15.45 12.36 18.62
N ALA A 285 -16.66 12.35 18.04
CA ALA A 285 -17.76 11.54 18.56
C ALA A 285 -17.44 10.04 18.50
N ASN A 286 -16.87 9.57 17.38
CA ASN A 286 -16.46 8.17 17.23
C ASN A 286 -15.34 7.79 18.20
N ALA A 287 -14.35 8.67 18.38
CA ALA A 287 -13.27 8.48 19.35
C ALA A 287 -13.79 8.40 20.79
N ARG A 288 -14.68 9.32 21.20
CA ARG A 288 -15.35 9.28 22.51
C ARG A 288 -16.06 7.94 22.73
N ASP A 289 -16.83 7.51 21.74
CA ASP A 289 -17.59 6.27 21.83
C ASP A 289 -16.71 5.02 21.90
N ALA A 290 -15.48 5.09 21.37
CA ALA A 290 -14.46 4.05 21.49
C ALA A 290 -13.77 4.04 22.87
N MET A 291 -14.06 5.06 23.72
CA MET A 291 -13.45 5.26 25.04
C MET A 291 -14.49 5.37 26.16
N PRO A 292 -15.33 4.34 26.41
CA PRO A 292 -16.39 4.41 27.43
C PRO A 292 -15.88 4.64 28.84
N GLY A 293 -14.62 4.31 29.12
CA GLY A 293 -13.95 4.56 30.42
C GLY A 293 -13.21 5.91 30.48
N GLY A 294 -13.37 6.77 29.47
CA GLY A 294 -12.58 7.98 29.32
C GLY A 294 -11.26 7.76 28.61
N GLY A 295 -10.59 8.85 28.24
CA GLY A 295 -9.34 8.76 27.50
C GLY A 295 -8.82 10.10 26.99
N GLU A 296 -7.98 10.03 25.95
CA GLU A 296 -7.35 11.20 25.34
C GLU A 296 -7.51 11.15 23.81
N ILE A 297 -7.89 12.28 23.23
CA ILE A 297 -7.88 12.52 21.79
C ILE A 297 -6.78 13.54 21.50
N ARG A 298 -5.85 13.21 20.62
CA ARG A 298 -4.79 14.11 20.15
C ARG A 298 -5.13 14.59 18.75
N LEU A 299 -5.21 15.90 18.62
CA LEU A 299 -5.26 16.59 17.34
C LEU A 299 -3.88 17.18 17.08
N ALA A 300 -3.26 16.85 15.96
CA ALA A 300 -1.97 17.40 15.60
C ALA A 300 -1.98 17.82 14.13
N THR A 301 -1.25 18.89 13.84
CA THR A 301 -1.06 19.38 12.46
C THR A 301 0.42 19.41 12.13
N GLY A 302 0.74 19.42 10.84
CA GLY A 302 2.11 19.50 10.34
C GLY A 302 2.15 19.76 8.85
N ALA A 303 3.29 20.20 8.34
CA ALA A 303 3.56 20.31 6.92
C ALA A 303 4.50 19.16 6.49
N VAL A 304 4.19 18.51 5.38
CA VAL A 304 5.00 17.40 4.82
C VAL A 304 5.22 17.63 3.34
N GLU A 305 6.46 17.52 2.88
CA GLU A 305 6.82 17.66 1.46
C GLU A 305 6.43 16.44 0.64
N ARG A 306 6.39 15.28 1.29
CA ARG A 306 6.05 14.02 0.65
C ARG A 306 5.27 13.14 1.62
N ILE A 307 4.21 12.52 1.14
CA ILE A 307 3.55 11.45 1.89
C ILE A 307 4.41 10.20 1.73
N GLU A 308 4.84 9.60 2.86
CA GLU A 308 5.62 8.38 2.83
C GLU A 308 4.87 7.27 2.09
N PRO A 309 5.56 6.51 1.21
CA PRO A 309 4.93 5.40 0.53
C PRO A 309 4.37 4.40 1.56
N ILE A 310 3.07 4.17 1.50
CA ILE A 310 2.44 3.10 2.28
C ILE A 310 2.36 1.88 1.39
N GLU A 311 2.78 0.74 1.91
CA GLU A 311 2.80 -0.50 1.17
C GLU A 311 1.42 -0.81 0.57
N GLY A 312 1.36 -0.92 -0.76
CA GLY A 312 0.12 -1.18 -1.49
C GLY A 312 -0.70 0.04 -1.92
N ILE A 313 -0.25 1.27 -1.65
CA ILE A 313 -0.92 2.51 -2.09
C ILE A 313 0.00 3.25 -3.04
N GLU A 314 -0.53 3.64 -4.22
CA GLU A 314 0.21 4.49 -5.16
C GLU A 314 0.61 5.79 -4.45
N PRO A 315 1.91 6.12 -4.44
CA PRO A 315 2.36 7.32 -3.76
C PRO A 315 1.69 8.55 -4.38
N PRO A 316 1.18 9.48 -3.57
CA PRO A 316 0.68 10.74 -4.07
C PRO A 316 1.72 11.48 -4.91
N PRO A 317 1.31 12.32 -5.85
CA PRO A 317 2.25 13.13 -6.60
C PRO A 317 3.12 13.96 -5.63
N PRO A 318 4.39 14.23 -5.97
CA PRO A 318 5.25 15.08 -5.17
C PRO A 318 4.61 16.45 -4.95
N GLY A 319 4.65 16.95 -3.73
CA GLY A 319 4.08 18.24 -3.39
C GLY A 319 3.97 18.43 -1.88
N TRP A 320 3.75 19.67 -1.46
CA TRP A 320 3.53 20.00 -0.06
C TRP A 320 2.10 19.71 0.36
N PHE A 321 1.96 19.07 1.51
CA PHE A 321 0.68 18.73 2.11
C PHE A 321 0.62 19.21 3.54
N VAL A 322 -0.54 19.67 3.95
CA VAL A 322 -0.88 19.86 5.36
C VAL A 322 -1.41 18.54 5.89
N LEU A 323 -0.77 18.01 6.91
CA LEU A 323 -1.18 16.81 7.64
C LEU A 323 -2.03 17.22 8.84
N LEU A 324 -3.23 16.67 8.94
CA LEU A 324 -4.06 16.71 10.13
C LEU A 324 -4.17 15.30 10.69
N THR A 325 -3.73 15.11 11.92
CA THR A 325 -3.80 13.83 12.63
C THR A 325 -4.86 13.91 13.73
N VAL A 326 -5.74 12.90 13.77
CA VAL A 326 -6.71 12.69 14.84
C VAL A 326 -6.44 11.32 15.43
N GLN A 327 -5.97 11.26 16.65
CA GLN A 327 -5.59 10.03 17.35
C GLN A 327 -6.39 9.88 18.63
N ASP A 328 -6.93 8.70 18.90
CA ASP A 328 -7.51 8.30 20.17
C ASP A 328 -6.74 7.12 20.80
N ASN A 329 -6.93 6.90 22.08
CA ASN A 329 -6.42 5.75 22.81
C ASN A 329 -7.55 4.77 23.22
N GLY A 330 -8.58 4.66 22.40
CA GLY A 330 -9.74 3.82 22.60
C GLY A 330 -9.51 2.32 22.34
N CYS A 331 -10.60 1.60 22.17
CA CYS A 331 -10.57 0.14 21.95
C CYS A 331 -9.89 -0.29 20.64
N GLY A 332 -9.74 0.61 19.67
CA GLY A 332 -9.18 0.30 18.36
C GLY A 332 -10.04 -0.65 17.53
N MET A 333 -9.50 -1.08 16.39
CA MET A 333 -10.17 -1.97 15.43
C MET A 333 -9.23 -3.09 14.99
N ASP A 334 -9.77 -4.26 14.69
CA ASP A 334 -9.05 -5.34 14.01
C ASP A 334 -8.88 -5.03 12.51
N ILE A 335 -8.09 -5.84 11.82
CA ILE A 335 -7.75 -5.64 10.40
C ILE A 335 -9.01 -5.69 9.53
N GLU A 336 -9.91 -6.64 9.78
CA GLU A 336 -11.14 -6.81 8.99
C GLU A 336 -12.05 -5.58 9.12
N THR A 337 -12.25 -5.08 10.32
CA THR A 337 -13.02 -3.86 10.60
C THR A 337 -12.37 -2.64 9.96
N ARG A 338 -11.05 -2.45 10.17
CA ARG A 338 -10.29 -1.33 9.63
C ARG A 338 -10.41 -1.23 8.09
N ASP A 339 -10.34 -2.36 7.41
CA ASP A 339 -10.38 -2.38 5.94
C ASP A 339 -11.80 -2.09 5.40
N ARG A 340 -12.82 -2.20 6.25
CA ARG A 340 -14.24 -2.00 5.89
C ARG A 340 -14.86 -0.70 6.41
N ILE A 341 -14.19 0.07 7.27
CA ILE A 341 -14.79 1.27 7.89
C ILE A 341 -15.28 2.32 6.87
N PHE A 342 -14.70 2.35 5.68
CA PHE A 342 -15.12 3.24 4.61
C PHE A 342 -16.22 2.65 3.72
N GLU A 343 -16.67 1.39 3.95
CA GLU A 343 -17.80 0.82 3.24
C GLU A 343 -19.11 1.47 3.71
N PRO A 344 -19.97 1.95 2.79
CA PRO A 344 -21.27 2.49 3.15
C PRO A 344 -22.11 1.48 3.92
N PHE A 345 -22.81 1.97 4.94
CA PHE A 345 -23.68 1.18 5.83
C PHE A 345 -22.94 0.16 6.71
N PHE A 346 -21.61 0.16 6.69
CA PHE A 346 -20.83 -0.64 7.64
C PHE A 346 -20.71 0.10 8.97
N SER A 347 -21.18 -0.52 10.04
CA SER A 347 -21.07 -0.01 11.40
C SER A 347 -21.03 -1.15 12.40
N LEU A 348 -20.19 -1.01 13.41
CA LEU A 348 -20.16 -1.92 14.58
C LEU A 348 -21.16 -1.51 15.67
N LYS A 349 -21.76 -0.31 15.56
CA LYS A 349 -22.68 0.21 16.55
C LYS A 349 -24.12 -0.07 16.14
N THR A 350 -24.88 -0.68 17.04
CA THR A 350 -26.32 -0.86 16.86
C THR A 350 -27.01 0.50 16.82
N GLY A 351 -27.74 0.79 15.73
CA GLY A 351 -28.46 2.06 15.56
C GLY A 351 -27.65 3.20 14.94
N SER A 352 -26.40 2.98 14.51
CA SER A 352 -25.68 3.93 13.68
C SER A 352 -25.76 3.52 12.21
N GLU A 353 -25.81 4.51 11.33
CA GLU A 353 -26.14 4.35 9.92
C GLU A 353 -24.96 3.92 9.05
N GLY A 354 -23.73 3.90 9.60
CA GLY A 354 -22.53 3.49 8.89
C GLY A 354 -22.14 4.41 7.71
N LEU A 355 -22.55 5.69 7.73
CA LEU A 355 -22.27 6.66 6.67
C LEU A 355 -21.16 7.67 7.03
N GLY A 356 -20.79 7.80 8.30
CA GLY A 356 -19.84 8.82 8.75
C GLY A 356 -18.44 8.70 8.14
N PHE A 357 -17.82 7.53 8.18
CA PHE A 357 -16.50 7.32 7.58
C PHE A 357 -16.51 7.33 6.05
N PRO A 358 -17.51 6.76 5.36
CA PRO A 358 -17.67 6.97 3.91
C PRO A 358 -17.76 8.44 3.51
N SER A 359 -18.51 9.26 4.27
CA SER A 359 -18.63 10.71 4.04
C SER A 359 -17.29 11.43 4.22
N LEU A 360 -16.56 11.11 5.30
CA LEU A 360 -15.19 11.60 5.53
C LEU A 360 -14.28 11.28 4.34
N TYR A 361 -14.27 10.01 3.88
CA TYR A 361 -13.47 9.60 2.73
C TYR A 361 -13.80 10.41 1.48
N GLY A 362 -15.10 10.54 1.16
CA GLY A 362 -15.58 11.32 0.02
C GLY A 362 -15.14 12.79 0.09
N PHE A 363 -15.28 13.42 1.25
CA PHE A 363 -14.87 14.81 1.48
C PHE A 363 -13.37 15.02 1.28
N VAL A 364 -12.53 14.18 1.88
CA VAL A 364 -11.07 14.27 1.74
C VAL A 364 -10.67 14.14 0.27
N LYS A 365 -11.26 13.17 -0.46
CA LYS A 365 -11.00 12.98 -1.89
C LYS A 365 -11.47 14.12 -2.76
N GLN A 366 -12.65 14.71 -2.48
CA GLN A 366 -13.14 15.90 -3.18
C GLN A 366 -12.26 17.12 -2.96
N SER A 367 -11.63 17.21 -1.79
CA SER A 367 -10.67 18.28 -1.46
C SER A 367 -9.26 18.03 -2.04
N GLY A 368 -9.09 17.01 -2.90
CA GLY A 368 -7.79 16.63 -3.47
C GLY A 368 -6.83 15.98 -2.46
N GLY A 369 -7.36 15.55 -1.32
CA GLY A 369 -6.58 15.01 -0.21
C GLY A 369 -6.45 13.50 -0.18
N TYR A 370 -5.72 13.02 0.81
CA TYR A 370 -5.50 11.59 1.11
C TYR A 370 -5.83 11.30 2.57
N ILE A 371 -6.35 10.11 2.82
CA ILE A 371 -6.70 9.64 4.17
C ILE A 371 -6.10 8.28 4.42
N PHE A 372 -5.52 8.11 5.61
CA PHE A 372 -4.96 6.84 6.09
C PHE A 372 -5.44 6.58 7.51
N VAL A 373 -5.59 5.31 7.85
CA VAL A 373 -6.05 4.85 9.16
C VAL A 373 -5.15 3.76 9.69
N ASP A 374 -4.59 4.00 10.87
CA ASP A 374 -3.89 2.99 11.65
C ASP A 374 -4.72 2.68 12.88
N SER A 375 -4.99 1.41 13.09
CA SER A 375 -5.72 0.95 14.27
C SER A 375 -5.32 -0.47 14.61
N SER A 376 -5.32 -0.77 15.91
CA SER A 376 -5.12 -2.12 16.43
C SER A 376 -5.95 -2.30 17.69
N PRO A 377 -6.48 -3.49 17.96
CA PRO A 377 -7.25 -3.75 19.17
C PRO A 377 -6.50 -3.35 20.44
N GLY A 378 -7.14 -2.54 21.27
CA GLY A 378 -6.59 -2.04 22.53
C GLY A 378 -5.52 -0.94 22.44
N LYS A 379 -5.19 -0.46 21.21
CA LYS A 379 -4.17 0.58 21.01
C LYS A 379 -4.74 1.91 20.49
N GLY A 380 -6.07 1.96 20.29
CA GLY A 380 -6.74 3.13 19.72
C GLY A 380 -6.68 3.21 18.21
N THR A 381 -7.07 4.38 17.67
CA THR A 381 -7.13 4.65 16.24
C THR A 381 -6.44 5.98 15.91
N THR A 382 -5.75 6.02 14.78
CA THR A 382 -5.11 7.22 14.24
C THR A 382 -5.59 7.45 12.82
N PHE A 383 -6.28 8.56 12.58
CA PHE A 383 -6.60 9.07 11.25
C PHE A 383 -5.57 10.11 10.84
N ARG A 384 -4.99 9.95 9.66
CA ARG A 384 -4.09 10.93 9.03
C ARG A 384 -4.74 11.45 7.76
N LEU A 385 -5.03 12.75 7.74
CA LEU A 385 -5.66 13.45 6.63
C LEU A 385 -4.63 14.41 6.02
N TYR A 386 -4.37 14.26 4.74
CA TYR A 386 -3.43 15.08 3.99
C TYR A 386 -4.19 15.96 3.01
N PHE A 387 -3.97 17.25 3.05
CA PHE A 387 -4.58 18.21 2.13
C PHE A 387 -3.50 18.96 1.36
N PRO A 388 -3.65 19.18 0.03
CA PRO A 388 -2.68 19.97 -0.74
C PRO A 388 -2.49 21.38 -0.13
N CYS A 389 -1.25 21.77 0.08
CA CYS A 389 -0.90 23.12 0.53
C CYS A 389 -1.01 24.12 -0.64
N LEU A 390 -1.57 25.30 -0.40
CA LEU A 390 -1.74 26.35 -1.42
C LEU A 390 -0.46 27.16 -1.67
N ASP A 391 0.40 27.27 -0.67
CA ASP A 391 1.63 28.06 -0.76
C ASP A 391 2.84 27.24 -0.31
N PRO A 392 3.63 26.69 -1.25
CA PRO A 392 4.83 25.92 -0.92
C PRO A 392 6.04 26.80 -0.52
N THR A 393 5.90 28.11 -0.42
CA THR A 393 7.02 29.05 -0.15
C THR A 393 7.36 29.22 1.32
N ALA A 394 6.65 28.62 2.24
CA ALA A 394 7.05 28.54 3.65
C ALA A 394 8.17 27.48 3.81
N ASP A 395 9.41 27.82 3.45
CA ASP A 395 10.61 27.06 3.80
C ASP A 395 10.78 27.13 5.33
N PRO A 396 10.57 26.05 6.08
CA PRO A 396 10.75 26.05 7.54
C PRO A 396 12.20 26.26 8.00
N GLY A 397 13.14 26.43 7.03
CA GLY A 397 14.57 26.70 7.28
C GLY A 397 15.01 28.16 7.22
N ALA A 398 14.16 29.10 6.79
CA ALA A 398 14.55 30.51 6.63
C ALA A 398 14.26 31.41 7.87
N GLY A 399 14.27 30.80 9.03
CA GLY A 399 14.14 31.52 10.33
C GLY A 399 15.46 31.90 10.92
N SER A 400 15.77 33.22 10.96
CA SER A 400 16.84 33.90 11.72
C SER A 400 18.24 33.98 11.06
N GLY A 401 18.37 34.91 10.15
CA GLY A 401 19.65 35.45 9.76
C GLY A 401 19.49 36.95 9.45
N SER A 402 19.22 37.74 10.45
CA SER A 402 19.31 39.22 10.36
C SER A 402 20.78 39.61 10.20
N PRO A 403 21.21 40.33 9.19
CA PRO A 403 22.43 41.08 9.26
C PRO A 403 22.13 42.49 9.76
N LEU A 404 22.40 42.68 11.02
CA LEU A 404 22.67 44.02 11.56
C LEU A 404 23.94 44.59 10.91
N GLY A 405 23.83 45.75 10.43
CA GLY A 405 24.89 46.70 10.57
C GLY A 405 25.75 47.01 9.34
N GLY A 406 25.79 48.26 9.01
CA GLY A 406 26.89 48.80 8.24
C GLY A 406 26.56 50.12 7.57
N THR A 407 26.44 51.12 8.38
CA THR A 407 26.55 52.55 8.06
C THR A 407 27.80 52.94 7.24
N THR A 408 27.64 54.08 6.61
CA THR A 408 28.59 55.17 6.28
C THR A 408 28.95 55.25 4.82
N SER A 409 28.49 56.27 4.19
CA SER A 409 28.95 57.67 4.06
C SER A 409 29.85 57.88 2.85
N ALA A 410 29.49 58.99 2.14
CA ALA A 410 30.29 59.94 1.45
C ALA A 410 30.95 59.56 0.10
N GLY A 411 30.63 60.42 -0.86
CA GLY A 411 31.34 60.66 -2.10
C GLY A 411 30.42 61.17 -3.18
#